data_9ae9895df2e0130d4ddfee1e59972dbd
#
_entry.id   9ae9895df2e0130d4ddfee1e59972dbd
#
_cell.length_a   1.000
_cell.length_b   1.000
_cell.length_c   1.000
_cell.angle_alpha   90.00
_cell.angle_beta   90.00
_cell.angle_gamma   90.00
#
_symmetry.space_group_name_H-M   'P 1'
#
loop_
_entity.id
_entity.type
_entity.pdbx_description
1 polymer ?
#
loop_
_entity_poly.entity_id
_entity_poly.type
_entity_poly.pdbx_seq_one_letter_code
_entity_poly.pdbx_strand_id
1 'polypeptide(L)'
;MYWPEFSITLQISKSNLQHMLPFQSTKYLSIFFLTVATLLSACSTKKYAVTEKIYKNKARDFSDIISSTPPKGQLYDSLNAVNQEWIGSVNFGIRKPNFVVIHHTAQNSLTQTVKTFFSTTAGTSAHYVISRDGKVVHMVNDYLRANHAGVSKWGKDTDLNSSSIGIELDNNGTTDVWPDAQINSLIKLLATLKKTYNIPVANFIGHADIAPKRKNDPRNFPWKKLADAGFGYWYDNILKNPPLDFNTEMALKYIGYDTSNLPAAITAFKIHFIQSDITPKLTPVDILVLYNVYTKY
;
A
#
# COMPACT_ATOMS: atom_id res chain seq x y z
N MET A 1 -16.34 -49.43 -48.54
CA MET A 1 -15.09 -49.17 -49.25
C MET A 1 -13.97 -49.54 -48.28
N TYR A 2 -13.40 -50.72 -48.50
CA TYR A 2 -12.36 -51.29 -47.65
C TYR A 2 -10.99 -50.80 -48.09
N TRP A 3 -10.15 -50.40 -47.14
CA TRP A 3 -8.74 -50.19 -47.40
C TRP A 3 -7.95 -51.35 -46.77
N PRO A 4 -6.97 -51.96 -47.47
CA PRO A 4 -6.21 -53.10 -46.96
C PRO A 4 -4.99 -52.64 -46.10
N GLU A 5 -4.78 -53.33 -44.99
CA GLU A 5 -3.58 -53.26 -44.19
C GLU A 5 -2.38 -53.85 -44.92
N PHE A 6 -1.29 -53.12 -45.02
CA PHE A 6 0.02 -53.62 -45.41
C PHE A 6 0.90 -53.85 -44.19
N SER A 7 1.02 -55.13 -43.84
CA SER A 7 2.02 -55.58 -42.86
C SER A 7 3.36 -55.84 -43.54
N ILE A 8 4.38 -55.03 -43.26
CA ILE A 8 5.75 -55.30 -43.68
C ILE A 8 6.48 -56.00 -42.53
N THR A 9 6.76 -57.29 -42.70
CA THR A 9 7.57 -58.06 -41.79
C THR A 9 9.04 -57.92 -42.22
N LEU A 10 9.82 -57.18 -41.45
CA LEU A 10 11.31 -57.11 -41.64
C LEU A 10 11.95 -58.27 -40.93
N GLN A 11 12.45 -59.27 -41.70
CA GLN A 11 13.36 -60.28 -41.20
C GLN A 11 14.77 -59.70 -41.09
N ILE A 12 15.24 -59.50 -39.87
CA ILE A 12 16.63 -59.12 -39.61
C ILE A 12 17.46 -60.39 -39.39
N SER A 13 18.37 -60.64 -40.32
CA SER A 13 19.35 -61.70 -40.23
C SER A 13 20.31 -61.48 -39.09
N LYS A 14 20.49 -62.52 -38.23
CA LYS A 14 21.49 -62.55 -37.14
C LYS A 14 22.87 -62.95 -37.72
N SER A 15 23.59 -61.99 -38.26
CA SER A 15 25.04 -62.17 -38.45
C SER A 15 25.68 -60.77 -38.53
N ASN A 16 26.71 -60.60 -37.68
CA ASN A 16 27.61 -59.45 -37.53
C ASN A 16 27.27 -58.41 -36.44
N LEU A 17 27.37 -58.86 -35.21
CA LEU A 17 27.48 -57.94 -34.07
C LEU A 17 28.70 -58.31 -33.23
N GLN A 18 29.90 -58.15 -33.77
CA GLN A 18 31.16 -58.19 -32.98
C GLN A 18 32.11 -57.17 -33.62
N HIS A 19 32.09 -55.95 -33.16
CA HIS A 19 33.10 -54.89 -33.16
C HIS A 19 32.42 -53.53 -33.12
N MET A 20 31.84 -53.18 -31.98
CA MET A 20 31.57 -51.76 -31.70
C MET A 20 32.36 -51.34 -30.48
N LEU A 21 33.19 -50.37 -30.66
CA LEU A 21 34.07 -49.71 -29.69
C LEU A 21 33.29 -49.19 -28.45
N PRO A 22 33.88 -49.12 -27.26
CA PRO A 22 33.18 -48.66 -26.06
C PRO A 22 32.86 -47.20 -26.14
N PHE A 23 31.62 -46.96 -25.89
CA PHE A 23 30.87 -45.74 -25.93
C PHE A 23 31.41 -44.63 -24.99
N GLN A 24 32.10 -43.64 -25.53
CA GLN A 24 32.41 -42.39 -24.82
C GLN A 24 31.26 -41.37 -24.79
N SER A 25 30.05 -41.75 -25.17
CA SER A 25 28.91 -40.82 -25.37
C SER A 25 28.19 -40.42 -24.10
N THR A 26 28.29 -41.16 -23.00
CA THR A 26 27.61 -40.84 -21.74
C THR A 26 28.12 -39.55 -21.09
N LYS A 27 29.42 -39.23 -21.25
CA LYS A 27 29.98 -37.97 -20.72
C LYS A 27 29.49 -36.75 -21.50
N TYR A 28 29.35 -36.86 -22.82
CA TYR A 28 28.85 -35.74 -23.65
C TYR A 28 27.35 -35.52 -23.50
N LEU A 29 26.59 -36.61 -23.31
CA LEU A 29 25.15 -36.51 -23.03
C LEU A 29 24.89 -35.83 -21.67
N SER A 30 25.67 -36.18 -20.64
CA SER A 30 25.58 -35.56 -19.32
C SER A 30 25.98 -34.08 -19.34
N ILE A 31 27.02 -33.72 -20.10
CA ILE A 31 27.43 -32.32 -20.29
C ILE A 31 26.36 -31.52 -21.07
N PHE A 32 25.76 -32.13 -22.09
CA PHE A 32 24.68 -31.49 -22.86
C PHE A 32 23.46 -31.26 -21.97
N PHE A 33 23.01 -32.21 -21.16
CA PHE A 33 21.90 -32.02 -20.22
C PHE A 33 22.22 -30.98 -19.13
N LEU A 34 23.47 -30.94 -18.65
CA LEU A 34 23.91 -29.96 -17.67
C LEU A 34 23.91 -28.53 -18.24
N THR A 35 24.37 -28.37 -19.50
CA THR A 35 24.36 -27.06 -20.18
C THR A 35 22.96 -26.62 -20.55
N VAL A 36 22.07 -27.52 -20.95
CA VAL A 36 20.67 -27.20 -21.20
C VAL A 36 19.92 -26.82 -19.91
N ALA A 37 20.20 -27.54 -18.80
CA ALA A 37 19.64 -27.20 -17.48
C ALA A 37 20.12 -25.83 -16.97
N THR A 38 21.40 -25.49 -17.19
CA THR A 38 21.93 -24.16 -16.83
C THR A 38 21.37 -23.04 -17.71
N LEU A 39 21.13 -23.29 -18.99
CA LEU A 39 20.49 -22.33 -19.91
C LEU A 39 19.00 -22.10 -19.58
N LEU A 40 18.29 -23.15 -19.14
CA LEU A 40 16.90 -23.05 -18.69
C LEU A 40 16.77 -22.33 -17.33
N SER A 41 17.79 -22.45 -16.46
CA SER A 41 17.83 -21.73 -15.19
C SER A 41 18.15 -20.23 -15.35
N ALA A 42 18.82 -19.83 -16.44
CA ALA A 42 19.21 -18.43 -16.69
C ALA A 42 18.07 -17.56 -17.20
N CYS A 43 16.91 -18.12 -17.58
CA CYS A 43 15.75 -17.39 -18.10
C CYS A 43 14.60 -17.21 -17.09
N SER A 44 14.86 -17.30 -15.79
CA SER A 44 13.90 -16.84 -14.80
C SER A 44 13.88 -15.30 -14.80
N THR A 45 13.15 -14.71 -15.74
CA THR A 45 12.85 -13.26 -15.68
C THR A 45 12.15 -12.99 -14.36
N LYS A 46 12.75 -12.16 -13.49
CA LYS A 46 12.11 -11.75 -12.24
C LYS A 46 10.71 -11.25 -12.58
N LYS A 47 9.69 -11.80 -11.92
CA LYS A 47 8.26 -11.56 -12.18
C LYS A 47 7.91 -10.06 -12.35
N TYR A 48 8.68 -9.17 -11.72
CA TYR A 48 8.45 -7.72 -11.71
C TYR A 48 9.59 -6.91 -12.35
N ALA A 49 10.46 -7.51 -13.14
CA ALA A 49 11.63 -6.83 -13.73
C ALA A 49 11.28 -5.59 -14.54
N VAL A 50 10.16 -5.61 -15.28
CA VAL A 50 9.70 -4.47 -16.09
C VAL A 50 9.29 -3.31 -15.20
N THR A 51 8.48 -3.55 -14.18
CA THR A 51 8.01 -2.51 -13.26
C THR A 51 9.14 -1.97 -12.38
N GLU A 52 10.08 -2.82 -11.95
CA GLU A 52 11.29 -2.40 -11.25
C GLU A 52 12.15 -1.46 -12.12
N LYS A 53 12.28 -1.75 -13.42
CA LYS A 53 13.01 -0.87 -14.36
C LYS A 53 12.31 0.48 -14.51
N ILE A 54 10.98 0.50 -14.65
CA ILE A 54 10.19 1.73 -14.73
C ILE A 54 10.36 2.56 -13.44
N TYR A 55 10.25 1.91 -12.27
CA TYR A 55 10.44 2.56 -10.98
C TYR A 55 11.83 3.21 -10.87
N LYS A 56 12.90 2.47 -11.20
CA LYS A 56 14.27 2.97 -11.14
C LYS A 56 14.50 4.15 -12.09
N ASN A 57 13.96 4.09 -13.30
CA ASN A 57 14.07 5.20 -14.26
C ASN A 57 13.39 6.45 -13.71
N LYS A 58 12.13 6.32 -13.24
CA LYS A 58 11.39 7.44 -12.66
C LYS A 58 12.08 8.03 -11.43
N ALA A 59 12.67 7.19 -10.56
CA ALA A 59 13.44 7.67 -9.41
C ALA A 59 14.72 8.42 -9.84
N ARG A 60 15.35 7.98 -10.94
CA ARG A 60 16.49 8.70 -11.53
C ARG A 60 16.05 10.04 -12.09
N ASP A 61 14.96 10.10 -12.86
CA ASP A 61 14.43 11.37 -13.39
C ASP A 61 14.15 12.38 -12.26
N PHE A 62 13.61 11.93 -11.12
CA PHE A 62 13.43 12.78 -9.95
C PHE A 62 14.79 13.23 -9.35
N SER A 63 15.75 12.30 -9.27
CA SER A 63 17.11 12.66 -8.80
C SER A 63 17.76 13.70 -9.69
N ASP A 64 17.61 13.59 -11.00
CA ASP A 64 18.16 14.53 -11.98
C ASP A 64 17.52 15.93 -11.84
N ILE A 65 16.20 15.99 -11.57
CA ILE A 65 15.50 17.25 -11.28
C ILE A 65 16.03 17.87 -9.99
N ILE A 66 16.16 17.06 -8.91
CA ILE A 66 16.60 17.55 -7.59
C ILE A 66 18.07 18.00 -7.62
N SER A 67 18.93 17.30 -8.36
CA SER A 67 20.37 17.59 -8.43
C SER A 67 20.74 18.69 -9.43
N SER A 68 19.80 19.15 -10.25
CA SER A 68 20.08 20.24 -11.19
C SER A 68 20.38 21.57 -10.48
N THR A 69 21.45 22.26 -10.90
CA THR A 69 21.85 23.56 -10.37
C THR A 69 22.15 24.50 -11.53
N PRO A 70 21.39 25.60 -11.67
CA PRO A 70 20.22 25.98 -10.89
C PRO A 70 19.08 24.97 -11.05
N PRO A 71 18.10 24.95 -10.12
CA PRO A 71 16.92 24.09 -10.23
C PRO A 71 16.20 24.30 -11.56
N LYS A 72 15.66 23.19 -12.13
CA LYS A 72 14.90 23.18 -13.38
C LYS A 72 13.44 22.89 -13.11
N GLY A 73 12.58 23.37 -13.99
CA GLY A 73 11.15 23.12 -13.97
C GLY A 73 10.33 24.37 -14.26
N GLN A 74 9.05 24.21 -14.56
CA GLN A 74 8.17 25.28 -15.04
C GLN A 74 8.15 26.53 -14.15
N LEU A 75 8.21 26.37 -12.82
CA LEU A 75 8.27 27.50 -11.89
C LEU A 75 9.58 28.29 -12.06
N TYR A 76 10.71 27.60 -12.15
CA TYR A 76 12.02 28.24 -12.27
C TYR A 76 12.22 28.89 -13.64
N ASP A 77 11.67 28.27 -14.69
CA ASP A 77 11.70 28.85 -16.04
C ASP A 77 10.92 30.17 -16.08
N SER A 78 9.79 30.25 -15.37
CA SER A 78 9.00 31.50 -15.22
C SER A 78 9.74 32.55 -14.39
N LEU A 79 10.48 32.14 -13.34
CA LEU A 79 11.23 33.04 -12.47
C LEU A 79 12.54 33.57 -13.14
N ASN A 80 13.06 32.86 -14.13
CA ASN A 80 14.22 33.32 -14.89
C ASN A 80 13.98 34.71 -15.58
N ALA A 81 12.72 35.06 -15.82
CA ALA A 81 12.33 36.37 -16.30
C ALA A 81 12.58 37.51 -15.29
N VAL A 82 12.86 37.22 -14.03
CA VAL A 82 13.03 38.18 -12.93
C VAL A 82 14.49 38.33 -12.48
N ASN A 83 15.46 37.93 -13.30
CA ASN A 83 16.90 38.08 -13.04
C ASN A 83 17.32 37.60 -11.63
N GLN A 84 17.10 36.31 -11.32
CA GLN A 84 17.42 35.71 -10.04
C GLN A 84 18.81 35.04 -10.05
N GLU A 85 19.51 35.13 -8.93
CA GLU A 85 20.72 34.35 -8.67
C GLU A 85 20.37 33.09 -7.87
N TRP A 86 20.95 31.95 -8.27
CA TRP A 86 20.82 30.72 -7.50
C TRP A 86 22.00 30.54 -6.56
N ILE A 87 21.76 30.54 -5.26
CA ILE A 87 22.74 30.22 -4.22
C ILE A 87 22.19 29.05 -3.40
N GLY A 88 22.83 27.87 -3.54
CA GLY A 88 22.37 26.65 -2.87
C GLY A 88 22.61 26.66 -1.36
N SER A 89 21.56 26.48 -0.55
CA SER A 89 21.71 26.21 0.88
C SER A 89 22.15 24.76 1.12
N VAL A 90 22.94 24.53 2.17
CA VAL A 90 23.32 23.19 2.63
C VAL A 90 22.28 22.59 3.61
N ASN A 91 21.30 23.39 4.05
CA ASN A 91 20.30 23.03 5.05
C ASN A 91 18.97 22.64 4.39
N PHE A 92 18.92 21.41 3.87
CA PHE A 92 17.70 20.84 3.28
C PHE A 92 17.61 19.34 3.55
N GLY A 93 16.46 18.74 3.28
CA GLY A 93 16.22 17.31 3.42
C GLY A 93 15.10 16.84 2.51
N ILE A 94 14.76 15.55 2.64
CA ILE A 94 13.63 14.92 1.94
C ILE A 94 12.37 15.03 2.78
N ARG A 95 11.19 14.73 2.17
CA ARG A 95 9.94 14.74 2.92
C ARG A 95 10.01 13.76 4.09
N LYS A 96 9.35 14.09 5.19
CA LYS A 96 9.16 13.23 6.35
C LYS A 96 7.66 12.97 6.50
N PRO A 97 7.19 11.72 6.41
CA PRO A 97 5.79 11.40 6.64
C PRO A 97 5.42 11.69 8.11
N ASN A 98 4.25 12.30 8.30
CA ASN A 98 3.71 12.65 9.61
C ASN A 98 2.44 11.88 9.97
N PHE A 99 1.82 11.22 8.99
CA PHE A 99 0.60 10.42 9.15
C PHE A 99 0.81 9.02 8.60
N VAL A 100 0.01 8.08 9.10
CA VAL A 100 -0.27 6.80 8.45
C VAL A 100 -1.74 6.75 8.13
N VAL A 101 -2.07 6.47 6.87
CA VAL A 101 -3.44 6.25 6.42
C VAL A 101 -3.63 4.77 6.10
N ILE A 102 -4.60 4.15 6.79
CA ILE A 102 -4.93 2.73 6.64
C ILE A 102 -6.12 2.61 5.70
N HIS A 103 -5.98 1.68 4.73
CA HIS A 103 -6.98 1.38 3.72
C HIS A 103 -7.35 -0.09 3.73
N HIS A 104 -8.46 -0.45 3.11
CA HIS A 104 -8.68 -1.78 2.58
C HIS A 104 -8.75 -1.74 1.06
N THR A 105 -8.24 -2.77 0.41
CA THR A 105 -8.08 -2.78 -1.06
C THR A 105 -9.39 -2.84 -1.82
N ALA A 106 -10.49 -3.26 -1.19
CA ALA A 106 -11.76 -3.63 -1.84
C ALA A 106 -11.56 -4.65 -2.99
N GLN A 107 -10.54 -5.52 -2.85
CA GLN A 107 -10.15 -6.53 -3.84
C GLN A 107 -10.06 -7.91 -3.21
N ASN A 108 -9.98 -8.94 -4.06
CA ASN A 108 -10.07 -10.32 -3.62
C ASN A 108 -8.69 -10.98 -3.37
N SER A 109 -7.60 -10.32 -3.73
CA SER A 109 -6.25 -10.86 -3.53
C SER A 109 -5.15 -9.81 -3.63
N LEU A 110 -4.04 -10.07 -2.92
CA LEU A 110 -2.79 -9.31 -3.05
C LEU A 110 -2.34 -9.17 -4.52
N THR A 111 -2.43 -10.25 -5.31
CA THR A 111 -2.03 -10.23 -6.73
C THR A 111 -2.86 -9.24 -7.54
N GLN A 112 -4.15 -9.15 -7.28
CA GLN A 112 -5.04 -8.19 -7.94
C GLN A 112 -4.65 -6.76 -7.55
N THR A 113 -4.41 -6.49 -6.28
CA THR A 113 -3.98 -5.17 -5.78
C THR A 113 -2.66 -4.73 -6.41
N VAL A 114 -1.65 -5.61 -6.41
CA VAL A 114 -0.34 -5.33 -7.01
C VAL A 114 -0.48 -5.03 -8.51
N LYS A 115 -1.33 -5.77 -9.24
CA LYS A 115 -1.63 -5.48 -10.65
C LYS A 115 -2.25 -4.10 -10.84
N THR A 116 -3.19 -3.70 -9.98
CA THR A 116 -3.84 -2.38 -10.03
C THR A 116 -2.79 -1.27 -9.85
N PHE A 117 -1.88 -1.42 -8.89
CA PHE A 117 -0.85 -0.41 -8.59
C PHE A 117 0.28 -0.37 -9.63
N PHE A 118 0.39 -1.36 -10.49
CA PHE A 118 1.27 -1.30 -11.66
C PHE A 118 0.61 -0.65 -12.89
N SER A 119 -0.70 -0.47 -12.86
CA SER A 119 -1.42 0.15 -13.97
C SER A 119 -1.22 1.67 -13.96
N THR A 120 -0.60 2.19 -15.02
CA THR A 120 -0.47 3.64 -15.22
C THR A 120 -1.82 4.32 -15.41
N THR A 121 -2.81 3.59 -15.96
CA THR A 121 -4.18 4.08 -16.16
C THR A 121 -4.92 4.24 -14.83
N ALA A 122 -4.68 3.33 -13.86
CA ALA A 122 -5.31 3.44 -12.54
C ALA A 122 -4.81 4.66 -11.76
N GLY A 123 -3.55 5.05 -11.95
CA GLY A 123 -2.95 6.22 -11.32
C GLY A 123 -2.86 6.17 -9.79
N THR A 124 -3.20 5.01 -9.19
CA THR A 124 -3.20 4.78 -7.74
C THR A 124 -1.99 3.97 -7.30
N SER A 125 -1.53 4.19 -6.09
CA SER A 125 -0.43 3.45 -5.47
C SER A 125 -0.50 3.57 -3.95
N ALA A 126 0.19 2.68 -3.23
CA ALA A 126 0.41 2.80 -1.79
C ALA A 126 1.88 2.53 -1.47
N HIS A 127 2.33 2.92 -0.28
CA HIS A 127 3.68 2.61 0.16
C HIS A 127 3.80 1.12 0.50
N TYR A 128 2.80 0.56 1.15
CA TYR A 128 2.76 -0.84 1.56
C TYR A 128 1.43 -1.50 1.22
N VAL A 129 1.50 -2.80 0.96
CA VAL A 129 0.33 -3.69 0.88
C VAL A 129 0.58 -4.86 1.81
N ILE A 130 -0.40 -5.23 2.64
CA ILE A 130 -0.31 -6.38 3.55
C ILE A 130 -1.39 -7.39 3.16
N SER A 131 -0.96 -8.61 2.82
CA SER A 131 -1.87 -9.71 2.47
C SER A 131 -2.55 -10.32 3.70
N ARG A 132 -3.58 -11.13 3.47
CA ARG A 132 -4.34 -11.81 4.53
C ARG A 132 -3.47 -12.74 5.39
N ASP A 133 -2.43 -13.34 4.83
CA ASP A 133 -1.44 -14.18 5.52
C ASP A 133 -0.35 -13.36 6.26
N GLY A 134 -0.44 -12.03 6.20
CA GLY A 134 0.49 -11.13 6.87
C GLY A 134 1.77 -10.80 6.09
N LYS A 135 1.90 -11.23 4.83
CA LYS A 135 3.02 -10.83 3.99
C LYS A 135 2.96 -9.33 3.69
N VAL A 136 4.05 -8.62 3.98
CA VAL A 136 4.20 -7.19 3.69
C VAL A 136 4.92 -6.99 2.36
N VAL A 137 4.32 -6.21 1.47
CA VAL A 137 4.93 -5.78 0.20
C VAL A 137 5.17 -4.29 0.26
N HIS A 138 6.41 -3.84 0.10
CA HIS A 138 6.80 -2.44 0.02
C HIS A 138 6.85 -2.03 -1.45
N MET A 139 6.05 -1.06 -1.86
CA MET A 139 5.86 -0.71 -3.27
C MET A 139 6.40 0.68 -3.64
N VAL A 140 6.32 1.65 -2.74
CA VAL A 140 6.83 3.02 -2.95
C VAL A 140 7.71 3.40 -1.76
N ASN A 141 8.89 3.93 -2.03
CA ASN A 141 9.80 4.43 -1.00
C ASN A 141 9.11 5.51 -0.15
N ASP A 142 9.28 5.45 1.17
CA ASP A 142 8.58 6.29 2.14
C ASP A 142 8.84 7.79 1.96
N TYR A 143 9.97 8.15 1.36
CA TYR A 143 10.31 9.53 1.04
C TYR A 143 9.68 10.05 -0.26
N LEU A 144 9.06 9.18 -1.04
CA LEU A 144 8.31 9.53 -2.24
C LEU A 144 6.81 9.64 -1.95
N ARG A 145 6.10 10.38 -2.78
CA ARG A 145 4.67 10.55 -2.70
C ARG A 145 3.95 9.40 -3.40
N ALA A 146 3.21 8.57 -2.67
CA ALA A 146 2.27 7.61 -3.26
C ALA A 146 0.88 8.24 -3.44
N ASN A 147 0.08 7.70 -4.36
CA ASN A 147 -1.26 8.19 -4.69
C ASN A 147 -2.33 7.28 -4.07
N HIS A 148 -2.62 7.44 -2.78
CA HIS A 148 -3.59 6.60 -2.04
C HIS A 148 -4.74 7.39 -1.40
N ALA A 149 -4.51 8.65 -1.02
CA ALA A 149 -5.50 9.44 -0.28
C ALA A 149 -6.50 10.17 -1.19
N GLY A 150 -6.09 10.48 -2.44
CA GLY A 150 -6.89 11.32 -3.35
C GLY A 150 -7.16 12.71 -2.76
N VAL A 151 -8.31 13.31 -3.12
CA VAL A 151 -8.77 14.55 -2.49
C VAL A 151 -9.17 14.22 -1.05
N SER A 152 -8.47 14.81 -0.09
CA SER A 152 -8.54 14.47 1.32
C SER A 152 -8.21 15.66 2.21
N LYS A 153 -8.63 15.59 3.48
CA LYS A 153 -8.34 16.61 4.47
C LYS A 153 -8.34 16.02 5.88
N TRP A 154 -7.36 16.40 6.68
CA TRP A 154 -7.32 16.12 8.11
C TRP A 154 -6.76 17.30 8.88
N GLY A 155 -7.57 17.89 9.72
CA GLY A 155 -7.24 19.16 10.37
C GLY A 155 -6.98 20.27 9.33
N LYS A 156 -5.74 20.73 9.26
CA LYS A 156 -5.30 21.75 8.28
C LYS A 156 -4.63 21.16 7.04
N ASP A 157 -4.28 19.87 7.08
CA ASP A 157 -3.61 19.18 5.96
C ASP A 157 -4.63 18.82 4.87
N THR A 158 -4.37 19.22 3.65
CA THR A 158 -5.21 19.00 2.46
C THR A 158 -4.54 18.15 1.38
N ASP A 159 -3.29 17.68 1.61
CA ASP A 159 -2.56 16.77 0.71
C ASP A 159 -1.94 15.60 1.48
N LEU A 160 -2.79 14.70 1.95
CA LEU A 160 -2.35 13.52 2.71
C LEU A 160 -1.47 12.57 1.88
N ASN A 161 -1.51 12.61 0.55
CA ASN A 161 -0.54 11.88 -0.28
C ASN A 161 0.91 12.34 -0.02
N SER A 162 1.12 13.62 0.23
CA SER A 162 2.44 14.21 0.46
C SER A 162 2.91 14.08 1.91
N SER A 163 1.99 14.00 2.88
CA SER A 163 2.30 14.02 4.31
C SER A 163 2.18 12.65 4.99
N SER A 164 1.70 11.61 4.31
CA SER A 164 1.43 10.31 4.93
C SER A 164 2.13 9.13 4.26
N ILE A 165 2.12 7.99 4.97
CA ILE A 165 2.35 6.64 4.48
C ILE A 165 1.00 5.96 4.28
N GLY A 166 0.66 5.55 3.06
CA GLY A 166 -0.54 4.75 2.78
C GLY A 166 -0.23 3.26 2.91
N ILE A 167 -1.06 2.55 3.67
CA ILE A 167 -0.97 1.10 3.87
C ILE A 167 -2.29 0.48 3.44
N GLU A 168 -2.23 -0.39 2.45
CA GLU A 168 -3.37 -1.15 1.94
C GLU A 168 -3.41 -2.54 2.55
N LEU A 169 -4.54 -2.92 3.10
CA LEU A 169 -4.79 -4.26 3.63
C LEU A 169 -5.64 -5.05 2.66
N ASP A 170 -5.15 -6.20 2.22
CA ASP A 170 -5.90 -7.11 1.33
C ASP A 170 -7.16 -7.60 2.04
N ASN A 171 -8.29 -6.98 1.70
CA ASN A 171 -9.61 -7.23 2.27
C ASN A 171 -10.66 -6.69 1.29
N ASN A 172 -11.75 -7.43 1.06
CA ASN A 172 -12.79 -7.01 0.12
C ASN A 172 -13.70 -5.90 0.67
N GLY A 173 -13.57 -5.55 1.96
CA GLY A 173 -14.31 -4.47 2.62
C GLY A 173 -15.76 -4.78 2.94
N THR A 174 -16.24 -6.01 2.71
CA THR A 174 -17.64 -6.42 2.90
C THR A 174 -17.78 -7.65 3.79
N THR A 175 -17.29 -8.79 3.33
CA THR A 175 -17.48 -10.10 3.98
C THR A 175 -16.22 -10.65 4.61
N ASP A 176 -15.05 -10.15 4.22
CA ASP A 176 -13.78 -10.61 4.77
C ASP A 176 -13.62 -10.20 6.23
N VAL A 177 -13.16 -11.15 7.04
CA VAL A 177 -12.68 -10.87 8.40
C VAL A 177 -11.26 -10.28 8.35
N TRP A 178 -10.79 -9.71 9.44
CA TRP A 178 -9.42 -9.21 9.61
C TRP A 178 -8.56 -10.29 10.25
N PRO A 179 -7.72 -11.05 9.49
CA PRO A 179 -6.93 -12.13 10.07
C PRO A 179 -5.87 -11.60 11.04
N ASP A 180 -5.64 -12.32 12.14
CA ASP A 180 -4.61 -11.96 13.12
C ASP A 180 -3.22 -11.85 12.51
N ALA A 181 -2.87 -12.70 11.54
CA ALA A 181 -1.60 -12.63 10.82
C ALA A 181 -1.40 -11.27 10.14
N GLN A 182 -2.44 -10.76 9.47
CA GLN A 182 -2.43 -9.46 8.80
C GLN A 182 -2.31 -8.31 9.80
N ILE A 183 -3.13 -8.31 10.87
CA ILE A 183 -3.12 -7.27 11.89
C ILE A 183 -1.80 -7.26 12.68
N ASN A 184 -1.25 -8.42 13.01
CA ASN A 184 0.03 -8.52 13.71
C ASN A 184 1.20 -7.98 12.84
N SER A 185 1.17 -8.24 11.52
CA SER A 185 2.15 -7.67 10.59
C SER A 185 1.99 -6.16 10.44
N LEU A 186 0.75 -5.66 10.40
CA LEU A 186 0.47 -4.23 10.42
C LEU A 186 1.05 -3.58 11.68
N ILE A 187 0.77 -4.10 12.87
CA ILE A 187 1.27 -3.57 14.15
C ILE A 187 2.81 -3.48 14.16
N LYS A 188 3.50 -4.51 13.66
CA LYS A 188 4.97 -4.50 13.54
C LYS A 188 5.46 -3.41 12.57
N LEU A 189 4.80 -3.25 11.43
CA LEU A 189 5.12 -2.19 10.47
C LEU A 189 4.88 -0.82 11.08
N LEU A 190 3.72 -0.60 11.73
CA LEU A 190 3.40 0.66 12.40
C LEU A 190 4.41 1.03 13.49
N ALA A 191 4.89 0.07 14.28
CA ALA A 191 5.94 0.30 15.27
C ALA A 191 7.24 0.81 14.64
N THR A 192 7.63 0.21 13.51
CA THR A 192 8.80 0.64 12.75
C THR A 192 8.63 2.06 12.21
N LEU A 193 7.50 2.34 11.54
CA LEU A 193 7.21 3.66 10.95
C LEU A 193 7.12 4.75 12.03
N LYS A 194 6.40 4.46 13.14
CA LYS A 194 6.28 5.38 14.28
C LYS A 194 7.64 5.77 14.83
N LYS A 195 8.52 4.79 15.05
CA LYS A 195 9.87 5.01 15.57
C LYS A 195 10.75 5.77 14.56
N THR A 196 10.74 5.35 13.30
CA THR A 196 11.61 5.91 12.25
C THR A 196 11.28 7.37 11.96
N TYR A 197 9.99 7.69 11.88
CA TYR A 197 9.53 9.02 11.47
C TYR A 197 9.01 9.87 12.64
N ASN A 198 9.00 9.34 13.87
CA ASN A 198 8.45 9.99 15.05
C ASN A 198 6.99 10.45 14.83
N ILE A 199 6.15 9.53 14.29
CA ILE A 199 4.74 9.82 13.99
C ILE A 199 3.94 9.90 15.29
N PRO A 200 3.21 11.00 15.56
CA PRO A 200 2.36 11.12 16.74
C PRO A 200 1.28 10.03 16.81
N VAL A 201 0.88 9.65 18.03
CA VAL A 201 -0.17 8.64 18.25
C VAL A 201 -1.47 9.00 17.54
N ALA A 202 -1.87 10.26 17.56
CA ALA A 202 -3.08 10.77 16.91
C ALA A 202 -3.11 10.63 15.37
N ASN A 203 -1.95 10.37 14.76
CA ASN A 203 -1.78 10.45 13.30
C ASN A 203 -1.85 9.09 12.59
N PHE A 204 -2.40 8.06 13.24
CA PHE A 204 -2.75 6.77 12.64
C PHE A 204 -4.26 6.74 12.40
N ILE A 205 -4.67 6.96 11.14
CA ILE A 205 -6.06 7.27 10.75
C ILE A 205 -6.48 6.42 9.56
N GLY A 206 -7.78 6.39 9.29
CA GLY A 206 -8.37 5.66 8.15
C GLY A 206 -8.62 6.56 6.94
N HIS A 207 -8.79 5.94 5.78
CA HIS A 207 -9.17 6.68 4.57
C HIS A 207 -10.55 7.35 4.70
N ALA A 208 -11.51 6.69 5.36
CA ALA A 208 -12.80 7.28 5.67
C ALA A 208 -12.67 8.57 6.49
N ASP A 209 -11.73 8.62 7.44
CA ASP A 209 -11.53 9.78 8.30
C ASP A 209 -11.12 11.02 7.50
N ILE A 210 -10.23 10.85 6.52
CA ILE A 210 -9.66 11.94 5.72
C ILE A 210 -10.45 12.30 4.46
N ALA A 211 -11.36 11.41 4.03
CA ALA A 211 -12.14 11.59 2.81
C ALA A 211 -13.61 11.18 3.00
N PRO A 212 -14.31 11.72 4.03
CA PRO A 212 -15.61 11.21 4.50
C PRO A 212 -16.73 11.26 3.46
N LYS A 213 -16.63 12.16 2.45
CA LYS A 213 -17.61 12.27 1.35
C LYS A 213 -17.46 11.19 0.28
N ARG A 214 -16.32 10.49 0.24
CA ARG A 214 -15.95 9.60 -0.89
C ARG A 214 -15.62 8.19 -0.45
N LYS A 215 -15.20 8.01 0.80
CA LYS A 215 -14.56 6.80 1.28
C LYS A 215 -15.20 6.28 2.55
N ASN A 216 -15.17 4.96 2.68
CA ASN A 216 -15.68 4.26 3.85
C ASN A 216 -14.71 3.17 4.35
N ASP A 217 -13.46 3.20 3.86
CA ASP A 217 -12.42 2.23 4.22
C ASP A 217 -11.48 2.75 5.32
N PRO A 218 -10.96 1.85 6.15
CA PRO A 218 -11.31 0.44 6.28
C PRO A 218 -12.58 0.21 7.10
N ARG A 219 -13.45 -0.73 6.63
CA ARG A 219 -14.71 -1.09 7.29
C ARG A 219 -14.49 -2.18 8.35
N ASN A 220 -15.23 -2.10 9.46
CA ASN A 220 -15.19 -3.10 10.55
C ASN A 220 -13.76 -3.44 11.00
N PHE A 221 -12.88 -2.45 10.94
CA PHE A 221 -11.46 -2.61 11.19
C PHE A 221 -11.20 -2.60 12.71
N PRO A 222 -10.28 -3.42 13.24
CA PRO A 222 -10.03 -3.54 14.68
C PRO A 222 -9.24 -2.36 15.26
N TRP A 223 -9.77 -1.14 15.13
CA TRP A 223 -9.13 0.11 15.58
C TRP A 223 -8.72 0.07 17.04
N LYS A 224 -9.58 -0.51 17.90
CA LYS A 224 -9.23 -0.68 19.33
C LYS A 224 -7.94 -1.47 19.51
N LYS A 225 -7.72 -2.55 18.76
CA LYS A 225 -6.50 -3.37 18.83
C LYS A 225 -5.26 -2.56 18.44
N LEU A 226 -5.39 -1.63 17.48
CA LEU A 226 -4.29 -0.72 17.12
C LEU A 226 -4.04 0.32 18.22
N ALA A 227 -5.09 0.92 18.76
CA ALA A 227 -4.98 1.89 19.85
C ALA A 227 -4.36 1.28 21.11
N ASP A 228 -4.75 0.05 21.47
CA ASP A 228 -4.15 -0.72 22.59
C ASP A 228 -2.64 -0.98 22.34
N ALA A 229 -2.20 -1.05 21.09
CA ALA A 229 -0.80 -1.17 20.68
C ALA A 229 -0.09 0.19 20.52
N GLY A 230 -0.76 1.31 20.78
CA GLY A 230 -0.21 2.66 20.75
C GLY A 230 -0.27 3.37 19.39
N PHE A 231 -1.21 2.98 18.52
CA PHE A 231 -1.42 3.55 17.18
C PHE A 231 -2.86 4.05 17.03
N GLY A 232 -3.05 5.36 17.07
CA GLY A 232 -4.35 6.01 17.19
C GLY A 232 -4.89 6.03 18.62
N TYR A 233 -6.01 6.70 18.79
CA TYR A 233 -6.73 6.75 20.05
C TYR A 233 -7.98 5.89 20.00
N TRP A 234 -8.44 5.48 21.18
CA TRP A 234 -9.73 4.81 21.40
C TRP A 234 -10.37 5.37 22.66
N TYR A 235 -11.67 5.26 22.78
CA TYR A 235 -12.38 5.68 23.99
C TYR A 235 -12.15 4.71 25.15
N ASP A 236 -12.33 5.20 26.40
CA ASP A 236 -12.18 4.40 27.61
C ASP A 236 -13.43 3.54 27.86
N ASN A 237 -13.29 2.47 28.62
CA ASN A 237 -14.43 1.61 28.96
C ASN A 237 -15.49 2.34 29.81
N ILE A 238 -15.07 3.35 30.59
CA ILE A 238 -15.96 4.20 31.39
C ILE A 238 -16.05 5.56 30.70
N LEU A 239 -17.19 5.83 30.09
CA LEU A 239 -17.42 7.08 29.37
C LEU A 239 -17.84 8.18 30.32
N LYS A 240 -17.24 9.35 30.17
CA LYS A 240 -17.62 10.57 30.93
C LYS A 240 -18.74 11.31 30.18
N ASN A 241 -19.64 11.93 30.96
CA ASN A 241 -20.64 12.83 30.40
C ASN A 241 -19.97 14.11 29.88
N PRO A 242 -20.34 14.59 28.68
CA PRO A 242 -19.89 15.88 28.23
C PRO A 242 -20.52 17.02 29.06
N PRO A 243 -19.93 18.21 29.09
CA PRO A 243 -20.58 19.39 29.64
C PRO A 243 -21.84 19.77 28.85
N LEU A 244 -22.75 20.52 29.45
CA LEU A 244 -24.06 20.86 28.85
C LEU A 244 -23.94 21.63 27.52
N ASP A 245 -22.88 22.40 27.36
CA ASP A 245 -22.58 23.22 26.17
C ASP A 245 -21.65 22.49 25.16
N PHE A 246 -21.47 21.19 25.29
CA PHE A 246 -20.59 20.42 24.39
C PHE A 246 -21.05 20.46 22.95
N ASN A 247 -20.22 21.07 22.09
CA ASN A 247 -20.47 21.17 20.66
C ASN A 247 -19.84 20.02 19.88
N THR A 248 -20.66 19.12 19.39
CA THR A 248 -20.22 17.89 18.70
C THR A 248 -19.54 18.18 17.34
N GLU A 249 -19.95 19.22 16.60
CA GLU A 249 -19.31 19.61 15.37
C GLU A 249 -17.90 20.17 15.62
N MET A 250 -17.77 21.04 16.61
CA MET A 250 -16.46 21.57 17.01
C MET A 250 -15.53 20.48 17.51
N ALA A 251 -16.05 19.48 18.22
CA ALA A 251 -15.27 18.33 18.67
C ALA A 251 -14.76 17.49 17.48
N LEU A 252 -15.60 17.16 16.51
CA LEU A 252 -15.20 16.48 15.28
C LEU A 252 -14.12 17.27 14.53
N LYS A 253 -14.30 18.56 14.38
CA LYS A 253 -13.33 19.45 13.74
C LYS A 253 -12.00 19.51 14.48
N TYR A 254 -12.04 19.53 15.82
CA TYR A 254 -10.85 19.55 16.67
C TYR A 254 -10.03 18.25 16.55
N ILE A 255 -10.71 17.10 16.50
CA ILE A 255 -10.09 15.80 16.25
C ILE A 255 -9.37 15.78 14.87
N GLY A 256 -9.94 16.45 13.87
CA GLY A 256 -9.35 16.54 12.53
C GLY A 256 -10.32 16.37 11.37
N TYR A 257 -11.58 15.96 11.62
CA TYR A 257 -12.57 15.71 10.57
C TYR A 257 -12.92 16.97 9.78
N ASP A 258 -13.13 16.81 8.47
CA ASP A 258 -13.69 17.87 7.62
C ASP A 258 -15.20 18.00 7.83
N THR A 259 -15.63 18.94 8.67
CA THR A 259 -17.05 19.20 8.98
C THR A 259 -17.78 20.04 7.93
N SER A 260 -17.16 20.36 6.78
CA SER A 260 -17.86 21.04 5.66
C SER A 260 -19.05 20.22 5.12
N ASN A 261 -19.11 18.92 5.45
CA ASN A 261 -20.28 18.07 5.33
C ASN A 261 -20.41 17.28 6.64
N LEU A 262 -21.12 17.83 7.60
CA LEU A 262 -21.25 17.25 8.93
C LEU A 262 -21.83 15.83 8.93
N PRO A 263 -22.87 15.48 8.14
CA PRO A 263 -23.34 14.09 8.03
C PRO A 263 -22.25 13.10 7.61
N ALA A 264 -21.41 13.46 6.64
CA ALA A 264 -20.32 12.61 6.19
C ALA A 264 -19.22 12.48 7.27
N ALA A 265 -18.88 13.56 7.97
CA ALA A 265 -17.93 13.53 9.10
C ALA A 265 -18.43 12.63 10.24
N ILE A 266 -19.72 12.68 10.58
CA ILE A 266 -20.35 11.80 11.57
C ILE A 266 -20.25 10.34 11.14
N THR A 267 -20.58 10.06 9.87
CA THR A 267 -20.47 8.70 9.32
C THR A 267 -19.03 8.17 9.43
N ALA A 268 -18.04 8.98 9.07
CA ALA A 268 -16.61 8.58 9.16
C ALA A 268 -16.17 8.32 10.61
N PHE A 269 -16.53 9.21 11.54
CA PHE A 269 -16.32 9.02 12.97
C PHE A 269 -16.94 7.69 13.45
N LYS A 270 -18.18 7.38 13.02
CA LYS A 270 -18.86 6.14 13.41
C LYS A 270 -18.23 4.91 12.75
N ILE A 271 -17.71 4.99 11.52
CA ILE A 271 -16.94 3.91 10.89
C ILE A 271 -15.68 3.59 11.73
N HIS A 272 -15.03 4.59 12.27
CA HIS A 272 -13.82 4.40 13.08
C HIS A 272 -14.17 3.90 14.49
N PHE A 273 -15.03 4.60 15.23
CA PHE A 273 -15.18 4.42 16.68
C PHE A 273 -16.44 3.65 17.10
N ILE A 274 -17.51 3.62 16.31
CA ILE A 274 -18.79 2.98 16.70
C ILE A 274 -18.96 1.64 15.99
N GLN A 275 -18.76 1.59 14.68
CA GLN A 275 -18.80 0.43 13.79
C GLN A 275 -20.14 -0.28 13.66
N SER A 276 -20.89 -0.46 14.74
CA SER A 276 -22.20 -1.14 14.77
C SER A 276 -23.33 -0.33 14.12
N ASP A 277 -23.20 0.98 14.10
CA ASP A 277 -24.10 1.92 13.45
C ASP A 277 -23.28 3.02 12.75
N ILE A 278 -23.49 3.19 11.45
CA ILE A 278 -22.78 4.20 10.62
C ILE A 278 -23.75 5.25 10.04
N THR A 279 -24.93 5.39 10.61
CA THR A 279 -25.89 6.44 10.20
C THR A 279 -25.31 7.84 10.44
N PRO A 280 -25.67 8.85 9.63
CA PRO A 280 -25.11 10.19 9.73
C PRO A 280 -25.75 11.02 10.87
N LYS A 281 -26.09 10.36 11.97
CA LYS A 281 -26.68 10.98 13.16
C LYS A 281 -26.02 10.44 14.42
N LEU A 282 -25.65 11.31 15.35
CA LEU A 282 -25.13 10.92 16.64
C LEU A 282 -26.27 10.57 17.60
N THR A 283 -26.20 9.38 18.18
CA THR A 283 -27.02 8.98 19.32
C THR A 283 -26.43 9.56 20.63
N PRO A 284 -27.18 9.57 21.75
CA PRO A 284 -26.62 9.97 23.04
C PRO A 284 -25.36 9.20 23.42
N VAL A 285 -25.28 7.88 23.11
CA VAL A 285 -24.09 7.08 23.37
C VAL A 285 -22.92 7.48 22.46
N ASP A 286 -23.18 7.78 21.19
CA ASP A 286 -22.14 8.27 20.28
C ASP A 286 -21.54 9.60 20.74
N ILE A 287 -22.35 10.49 21.37
CA ILE A 287 -21.88 11.74 21.94
C ILE A 287 -20.96 11.50 23.15
N LEU A 288 -21.25 10.52 24.00
CA LEU A 288 -20.34 10.12 25.08
C LEU A 288 -19.00 9.62 24.52
N VAL A 289 -19.04 8.77 23.49
CA VAL A 289 -17.83 8.27 22.81
C VAL A 289 -17.06 9.43 22.18
N LEU A 290 -17.74 10.32 21.45
CA LEU A 290 -17.11 11.47 20.82
C LEU A 290 -16.41 12.38 21.85
N TYR A 291 -17.10 12.68 22.98
CA TYR A 291 -16.50 13.47 24.04
C TYR A 291 -15.26 12.80 24.63
N ASN A 292 -15.35 11.48 24.90
CA ASN A 292 -14.22 10.73 25.45
C ASN A 292 -13.02 10.70 24.49
N VAL A 293 -13.27 10.53 23.17
CA VAL A 293 -12.22 10.61 22.13
C VAL A 293 -11.64 12.01 22.06
N TYR A 294 -12.51 13.05 22.00
CA TYR A 294 -12.12 14.45 21.94
C TYR A 294 -11.14 14.86 23.04
N THR A 295 -11.32 14.35 24.27
CA THR A 295 -10.43 14.66 25.41
C THR A 295 -9.04 14.07 25.29
N LYS A 296 -8.77 13.23 24.28
CA LYS A 296 -7.46 12.60 24.04
C LYS A 296 -6.63 13.33 22.97
N TYR A 297 -7.26 14.20 22.18
CA TYR A 297 -6.62 15.02 21.17
C TYR A 297 -6.22 16.39 21.71
#